data_d359581c863e482c291b0e213bd3bc1a
#
_entry.id   d359581c863e482c291b0e213bd3bc1a
#
_cell.length_a   1.000
_cell.length_b   1.000
_cell.length_c   1.000
_cell.angle_alpha   90.00
_cell.angle_beta   90.00
_cell.angle_gamma   90.00
#
_symmetry.space_group_name_H-M   'P 1'
#
loop_
_entity.id
_entity.type
_entity.pdbx_description
1 polymer ?
#
loop_
_entity_poly.entity_id
_entity_poly.type
_entity_poly.pdbx_seq_one_letter_code
_entity_poly.pdbx_strand_id
1 'polypeptide(L)'
;TVVSLGGDGTNRAIVRACADLDLIAISTGTNNVFPALVEPTIAGIVAGLNARGFLDAAALGLKQATKVLHVETPRGTDIGLIDAVLLADDKVGNLLPFDAQRLRRMVLTRAEPNAIGMSPIGGYVDPVYAADDCGLRVDMGAGGEMVLAPLSPGLFRSIPVIATERVALEQRVQFSGPGVIALDGDRDHDLAADEMAWVTVRRDGPRVFDTNATMRWAVAEGMMSPRTLYA
;
A
#
# COMPACT_ATOMS: atom_id res chain seq x y z
N THR A 1 5.84 5.37 -18.53
CA THR A 1 5.02 4.38 -17.78
C THR A 1 5.88 3.15 -17.47
N VAL A 2 5.84 2.70 -16.25
CA VAL A 2 6.44 1.45 -15.78
C VAL A 2 5.32 0.42 -15.62
N VAL A 3 5.54 -0.81 -16.10
CA VAL A 3 4.67 -1.95 -15.80
C VAL A 3 5.44 -2.85 -14.83
N SER A 4 4.96 -3.00 -13.61
CA SER A 4 5.57 -3.87 -12.61
C SER A 4 4.82 -5.20 -12.49
N LEU A 5 5.58 -6.27 -12.29
CA LEU A 5 5.06 -7.62 -12.03
C LEU A 5 5.58 -8.04 -10.65
N GLY A 6 4.74 -7.94 -9.62
CA GLY A 6 5.19 -8.23 -8.27
C GLY A 6 4.16 -7.94 -7.18
N GLY A 7 4.60 -7.99 -5.94
CA GLY A 7 3.84 -7.65 -4.75
C GLY A 7 4.11 -6.25 -4.23
N ASP A 8 3.65 -5.97 -3.00
CA ASP A 8 3.82 -4.68 -2.33
C ASP A 8 5.31 -4.34 -2.18
N GLY A 9 6.15 -5.27 -1.72
CA GLY A 9 7.60 -5.07 -1.58
C GLY A 9 8.31 -4.77 -2.90
N THR A 10 7.94 -5.43 -4.03
CA THR A 10 8.50 -5.12 -5.35
C THR A 10 8.16 -3.69 -5.77
N ASN A 11 6.90 -3.30 -5.62
CA ASN A 11 6.46 -1.95 -5.96
C ASN A 11 7.11 -0.90 -5.04
N ARG A 12 7.27 -1.19 -3.74
CA ARG A 12 8.00 -0.35 -2.80
C ARG A 12 9.45 -0.10 -3.26
N ALA A 13 10.15 -1.16 -3.69
CA ALA A 13 11.52 -1.03 -4.19
C ALA A 13 11.61 -0.13 -5.44
N ILE A 14 10.64 -0.24 -6.36
CA ILE A 14 10.55 0.63 -7.55
C ILE A 14 10.32 2.08 -7.14
N VAL A 15 9.35 2.33 -6.24
CA VAL A 15 8.99 3.69 -5.80
C VAL A 15 10.11 4.34 -4.99
N ARG A 16 10.85 3.58 -4.18
CA ARG A 16 12.07 4.06 -3.48
C ARG A 16 13.13 4.57 -4.47
N ALA A 17 13.28 3.89 -5.60
CA ALA A 17 14.26 4.28 -6.62
C ALA A 17 13.78 5.45 -7.48
N CYS A 18 12.46 5.55 -7.73
CA CYS A 18 11.86 6.59 -8.56
C CYS A 18 10.42 6.83 -8.09
N ALA A 19 10.21 7.86 -7.26
CA ALA A 19 8.90 8.18 -6.71
C ALA A 19 7.96 8.81 -7.76
N ASP A 20 8.51 9.67 -8.64
CA ASP A 20 7.73 10.35 -9.69
C ASP A 20 7.63 9.50 -10.95
N LEU A 21 6.74 8.53 -10.96
CA LEU A 21 6.50 7.66 -12.11
C LEU A 21 5.01 7.37 -12.33
N ASP A 22 4.68 7.06 -13.57
CA ASP A 22 3.40 6.48 -13.97
C ASP A 22 3.52 4.95 -13.92
N LEU A 23 2.65 4.29 -13.16
CA LEU A 23 2.76 2.88 -12.82
C LEU A 23 1.49 2.10 -13.17
N ILE A 24 1.68 0.94 -13.79
CA ILE A 24 0.70 -0.13 -13.88
C ILE A 24 1.23 -1.28 -13.05
N ALA A 25 0.71 -1.46 -11.84
CA ALA A 25 1.18 -2.48 -10.91
C ALA A 25 0.32 -3.74 -11.03
N ILE A 26 0.92 -4.84 -11.51
CA ILE A 26 0.26 -6.13 -11.68
C ILE A 26 0.65 -7.05 -10.52
N SER A 27 -0.36 -7.51 -9.79
CA SER A 27 -0.16 -8.46 -8.70
C SER A 27 0.19 -9.84 -9.25
N THR A 28 1.33 -10.37 -8.83
CA THR A 28 1.76 -11.75 -9.10
C THR A 28 1.90 -12.59 -7.84
N GLY A 29 1.57 -12.03 -6.69
CA GLY A 29 1.62 -12.67 -5.38
C GLY A 29 0.24 -12.90 -4.78
N THR A 30 0.21 -13.35 -3.54
CA THR A 30 -1.01 -13.78 -2.85
C THR A 30 -1.43 -12.85 -1.70
N ASN A 31 -0.59 -11.91 -1.30
CA ASN A 31 -0.76 -11.10 -0.09
C ASN A 31 -0.54 -9.61 -0.38
N ASN A 32 -1.12 -9.14 -1.49
CA ASN A 32 -0.86 -7.78 -1.98
C ASN A 32 -2.08 -6.91 -1.85
N VAL A 33 -1.85 -5.64 -1.52
CA VAL A 33 -2.86 -4.59 -1.42
C VAL A 33 -2.60 -3.49 -2.46
N PHE A 34 -1.34 -3.17 -2.76
CA PHE A 34 -0.97 -2.10 -3.67
C PHE A 34 -1.23 -2.46 -5.15
N PRO A 35 -0.68 -3.58 -5.71
CA PRO A 35 -0.91 -3.93 -7.10
C PRO A 35 -2.27 -4.59 -7.29
N ALA A 36 -2.85 -4.42 -8.48
CA ALA A 36 -4.12 -5.01 -8.84
C ALA A 36 -3.96 -6.34 -9.60
N LEU A 37 -4.97 -7.20 -9.52
CA LEU A 37 -5.09 -8.36 -10.40
C LEU A 37 -5.55 -7.89 -11.77
N VAL A 38 -4.63 -7.78 -12.70
CA VAL A 38 -4.86 -7.33 -14.09
C VAL A 38 -4.27 -8.36 -15.04
N GLU A 39 -4.99 -8.64 -16.11
CA GLU A 39 -4.45 -9.47 -17.19
C GLU A 39 -3.31 -8.71 -17.91
N PRO A 40 -2.10 -9.29 -18.09
CA PRO A 40 -0.93 -8.58 -18.62
C PRO A 40 -1.12 -7.98 -20.01
N THR A 41 -1.90 -8.62 -20.88
CA THR A 41 -2.22 -8.07 -22.22
C THR A 41 -3.00 -6.77 -22.10
N ILE A 42 -3.94 -6.67 -21.18
CA ILE A 42 -4.72 -5.44 -20.92
C ILE A 42 -3.80 -4.35 -20.39
N ALA A 43 -2.91 -4.68 -19.45
CA ALA A 43 -1.89 -3.73 -18.96
C ALA A 43 -1.00 -3.21 -20.11
N GLY A 44 -0.61 -4.09 -21.04
CA GLY A 44 0.15 -3.73 -22.24
C GLY A 44 -0.61 -2.78 -23.17
N ILE A 45 -1.92 -2.98 -23.36
CA ILE A 45 -2.77 -2.06 -24.13
C ILE A 45 -2.78 -0.68 -23.47
N VAL A 46 -3.05 -0.60 -22.17
CA VAL A 46 -3.09 0.67 -21.44
C VAL A 46 -1.74 1.40 -21.51
N ALA A 47 -0.64 0.68 -21.32
CA ALA A 47 0.71 1.23 -21.46
C ALA A 47 0.97 1.76 -22.88
N GLY A 48 0.55 1.04 -23.90
CA GLY A 48 0.68 1.42 -25.30
C GLY A 48 -0.12 2.65 -25.68
N LEU A 49 -1.37 2.76 -25.22
CA LEU A 49 -2.22 3.95 -25.43
C LEU A 49 -1.59 5.19 -24.79
N ASN A 50 -1.04 5.06 -23.58
CA ASN A 50 -0.37 6.16 -22.91
C ASN A 50 0.95 6.55 -23.63
N ALA A 51 1.75 5.57 -24.03
CA ALA A 51 3.04 5.79 -24.67
C ALA A 51 2.92 6.46 -26.05
N ARG A 52 1.85 6.19 -26.79
CA ARG A 52 1.57 6.82 -28.11
C ARG A 52 0.92 8.20 -27.99
N GLY A 53 0.66 8.70 -26.78
CA GLY A 53 0.04 9.99 -26.58
C GLY A 53 -1.45 10.05 -26.93
N PHE A 54 -2.11 8.91 -27.11
CA PHE A 54 -3.56 8.87 -27.35
C PHE A 54 -4.39 9.17 -26.11
N LEU A 55 -3.77 9.13 -24.93
CA LEU A 55 -4.41 9.18 -23.65
C LEU A 55 -3.77 10.27 -22.78
N ASP A 56 -4.50 11.34 -22.50
CA ASP A 56 -4.20 12.21 -21.36
C ASP A 56 -4.85 11.63 -20.09
N ALA A 57 -4.22 10.59 -19.54
CA ALA A 57 -4.76 9.86 -18.41
C ALA A 57 -4.93 10.72 -17.15
N ALA A 58 -4.15 11.78 -16.99
CA ALA A 58 -4.26 12.69 -15.86
C ALA A 58 -5.49 13.58 -15.97
N ALA A 59 -5.69 14.26 -17.12
CA ALA A 59 -6.86 15.10 -17.37
C ALA A 59 -8.17 14.31 -17.34
N LEU A 60 -8.14 13.03 -17.73
CA LEU A 60 -9.30 12.14 -17.72
C LEU A 60 -9.53 11.45 -16.36
N GLY A 61 -8.68 11.68 -15.37
CA GLY A 61 -8.79 11.02 -14.06
C GLY A 61 -8.53 9.51 -14.09
N LEU A 62 -7.87 9.00 -15.13
CA LEU A 62 -7.60 7.57 -15.35
C LEU A 62 -6.30 7.11 -14.68
N LYS A 63 -5.53 8.03 -14.11
CA LYS A 63 -4.40 7.76 -13.22
C LYS A 63 -4.40 8.75 -12.07
N GLN A 64 -4.03 8.29 -10.87
CA GLN A 64 -4.04 9.10 -9.67
C GLN A 64 -2.78 8.88 -8.85
N ALA A 65 -2.28 9.94 -8.20
CA ALA A 65 -1.21 9.82 -7.23
C ALA A 65 -1.68 8.99 -6.03
N THR A 66 -0.85 8.02 -5.64
CA THR A 66 -1.15 7.14 -4.52
C THR A 66 -0.67 7.75 -3.20
N LYS A 67 -1.26 7.30 -2.11
CA LYS A 67 -0.74 7.56 -0.76
C LYS A 67 0.50 6.72 -0.52
N VAL A 68 1.45 7.29 0.20
CA VAL A 68 2.71 6.65 0.64
C VAL A 68 2.93 7.00 2.10
N LEU A 69 3.52 6.09 2.86
CA LEU A 69 4.02 6.33 4.20
C LEU A 69 5.46 6.81 4.10
N HIS A 70 5.73 7.98 4.66
CA HIS A 70 7.10 8.45 4.90
C HIS A 70 7.47 8.09 6.33
N VAL A 71 8.56 7.37 6.50
CA VAL A 71 9.05 6.89 7.80
C VAL A 71 10.39 7.53 8.10
N GLU A 72 10.46 8.28 9.20
CA GLU A 72 11.67 8.91 9.72
C GLU A 72 12.12 8.15 10.96
N THR A 73 13.29 7.56 10.93
CA THR A 73 13.91 6.84 12.05
C THR A 73 15.21 7.56 12.47
N PRO A 74 15.78 7.27 13.65
CA PRO A 74 17.10 7.77 14.02
C PRO A 74 18.22 7.39 13.05
N ARG A 75 18.02 6.34 12.23
CA ARG A 75 19.02 5.81 11.28
C ARG A 75 18.79 6.24 9.84
N GLY A 76 17.74 7.01 9.57
CA GLY A 76 17.42 7.51 8.22
C GLY A 76 15.93 7.48 7.89
N THR A 77 15.64 7.70 6.63
CA THR A 77 14.26 7.75 6.13
C THR A 77 13.98 6.56 5.21
N ASP A 78 12.73 6.12 5.18
CA ASP A 78 12.23 5.08 4.29
C ASP A 78 10.77 5.35 3.91
N ILE A 79 10.21 4.50 3.06
CA ILE A 79 8.81 4.57 2.63
C ILE A 79 8.11 3.22 2.79
N GLY A 80 6.80 3.26 3.01
CA GLY A 80 5.89 2.13 2.84
C GLY A 80 4.76 2.51 1.89
N LEU A 81 4.23 1.56 1.14
CA LEU A 81 3.10 1.80 0.23
C LEU A 81 1.76 1.55 0.90
N ILE A 82 1.69 0.54 1.76
CA ILE A 82 0.45 0.09 2.40
C ILE A 82 0.51 0.24 3.91
N ASP A 83 1.52 -0.35 4.55
CA ASP A 83 1.60 -0.37 6.00
C ASP A 83 2.98 -0.07 6.56
N ALA A 84 2.98 0.56 7.74
CA ALA A 84 4.10 0.64 8.66
C ALA A 84 3.63 0.06 9.99
N VAL A 85 4.29 -1.00 10.47
CA VAL A 85 3.88 -1.78 11.64
C VAL A 85 4.97 -1.82 12.68
N LEU A 86 4.67 -1.40 13.90
CA LEU A 86 5.57 -1.55 15.06
C LEU A 86 5.30 -2.91 15.72
N LEU A 87 6.35 -3.70 15.84
CA LEU A 87 6.37 -5.04 16.43
C LEU A 87 7.22 -5.04 17.69
N ALA A 88 6.71 -5.53 18.81
CA ALA A 88 7.53 -5.85 19.98
C ALA A 88 8.20 -7.22 19.82
N ASP A 89 9.38 -7.38 20.43
CA ASP A 89 10.09 -8.67 20.52
C ASP A 89 10.33 -9.36 19.16
N ASP A 90 10.51 -8.58 18.11
CA ASP A 90 10.85 -9.08 16.77
C ASP A 90 12.28 -8.66 16.37
N LYS A 91 12.77 -9.09 15.21
CA LYS A 91 14.11 -8.85 14.71
C LYS A 91 14.09 -8.39 13.26
N VAL A 92 14.97 -7.47 12.94
CA VAL A 92 15.24 -7.07 11.55
C VAL A 92 15.60 -8.30 10.71
N GLY A 93 15.06 -8.37 9.50
CA GLY A 93 15.28 -9.50 8.58
C GLY A 93 14.53 -10.78 8.93
N ASN A 94 13.63 -10.78 9.91
CA ASN A 94 12.79 -11.94 10.21
C ASN A 94 11.75 -12.14 9.09
N LEU A 95 11.76 -13.29 8.43
CA LEU A 95 10.86 -13.66 7.34
C LEU A 95 9.66 -14.51 7.79
N LEU A 96 9.55 -14.81 9.09
CA LEU A 96 8.41 -15.57 9.61
C LEU A 96 7.12 -14.74 9.54
N PRO A 97 5.95 -15.40 9.43
CA PRO A 97 4.66 -14.71 9.51
C PRO A 97 4.56 -13.84 10.78
N PHE A 98 3.81 -12.75 10.68
CA PHE A 98 3.59 -11.87 11.83
C PHE A 98 2.88 -12.60 12.96
N ASP A 99 3.44 -12.47 14.15
CA ASP A 99 2.78 -12.90 15.39
C ASP A 99 1.84 -11.79 15.86
N ALA A 100 0.55 -12.09 15.92
CA ALA A 100 -0.49 -11.16 16.33
C ALA A 100 -0.24 -10.54 17.73
N GLN A 101 0.42 -11.28 18.62
CA GLN A 101 0.73 -10.80 19.98
C GLN A 101 1.86 -9.77 20.01
N ARG A 102 2.65 -9.67 18.96
CA ARG A 102 3.77 -8.72 18.83
C ARG A 102 3.34 -7.39 18.21
N LEU A 103 2.18 -7.32 17.57
CA LEU A 103 1.65 -6.10 16.99
C LEU A 103 1.36 -5.07 18.09
N ARG A 104 1.83 -3.83 17.90
CA ARG A 104 1.62 -2.72 18.86
C ARG A 104 0.88 -1.56 18.23
N ARG A 105 1.35 -1.08 17.12
CA ARG A 105 0.78 0.05 16.38
C ARG A 105 1.03 -0.15 14.91
N MET A 106 0.10 0.27 14.08
CA MET A 106 0.32 0.40 12.65
C MET A 106 -0.30 1.69 12.12
N VAL A 107 0.26 2.17 11.01
CA VAL A 107 -0.33 3.20 10.17
C VAL A 107 -0.50 2.61 8.79
N LEU A 108 -1.71 2.76 8.25
CA LEU A 108 -2.13 2.22 6.97
C LEU A 108 -2.44 3.36 6.00
N THR A 109 -1.98 3.27 4.76
CA THR A 109 -2.48 4.13 3.67
C THR A 109 -3.87 3.70 3.24
N ARG A 110 -4.16 2.39 3.31
CA ARG A 110 -5.44 1.75 3.00
C ARG A 110 -5.78 0.73 4.07
N ALA A 111 -7.00 0.78 4.57
CA ALA A 111 -7.60 -0.16 5.51
C ALA A 111 -8.83 -0.76 4.83
N GLU A 112 -8.61 -1.74 3.95
CA GLU A 112 -9.64 -2.27 3.07
C GLU A 112 -10.15 -3.64 3.57
N PRO A 113 -11.46 -3.83 3.79
CA PRO A 113 -12.01 -5.06 4.35
C PRO A 113 -11.92 -6.27 3.39
N ASN A 114 -11.74 -6.02 2.10
CA ASN A 114 -11.59 -7.05 1.07
C ASN A 114 -10.12 -7.38 0.74
N ALA A 115 -9.18 -6.83 1.51
CA ALA A 115 -7.76 -7.10 1.39
C ALA A 115 -7.32 -8.30 2.26
N ILE A 116 -6.04 -8.61 2.23
CA ILE A 116 -5.39 -9.64 3.04
C ILE A 116 -4.10 -9.04 3.65
N GLY A 117 -3.68 -9.51 4.82
CA GLY A 117 -2.51 -8.97 5.54
C GLY A 117 -2.88 -7.97 6.62
N MET A 118 -2.19 -6.82 6.69
CA MET A 118 -2.42 -5.81 7.74
C MET A 118 -3.63 -4.92 7.47
N SER A 119 -3.91 -4.63 6.20
CA SER A 119 -5.00 -3.74 5.77
C SER A 119 -6.38 -4.11 6.35
N PRO A 120 -6.85 -5.38 6.31
CA PRO A 120 -8.17 -5.74 6.83
C PRO A 120 -8.29 -5.63 8.35
N ILE A 121 -7.20 -5.63 9.12
CA ILE A 121 -7.28 -5.42 10.58
C ILE A 121 -7.94 -4.07 10.87
N GLY A 122 -7.47 -3.01 10.22
CA GLY A 122 -8.10 -1.70 10.30
C GLY A 122 -9.42 -1.65 9.53
N GLY A 123 -9.49 -2.28 8.36
CA GLY A 123 -10.64 -2.25 7.47
C GLY A 123 -11.93 -2.83 8.06
N TYR A 124 -11.82 -3.77 9.00
CA TYR A 124 -12.99 -4.32 9.70
C TYR A 124 -13.49 -3.43 10.84
N VAL A 125 -12.74 -2.40 11.23
CA VAL A 125 -13.10 -1.46 12.29
C VAL A 125 -13.47 -0.09 11.72
N ASP A 126 -12.57 0.50 10.92
CA ASP A 126 -12.78 1.82 10.30
C ASP A 126 -12.14 1.82 8.88
N PRO A 127 -12.89 1.46 7.84
CA PRO A 127 -12.34 1.31 6.50
C PRO A 127 -11.85 2.64 5.91
N VAL A 128 -10.66 2.59 5.29
CA VAL A 128 -10.03 3.69 4.55
C VAL A 128 -9.59 3.19 3.18
N TYR A 129 -10.05 3.84 2.13
CA TYR A 129 -9.79 3.45 0.75
C TYR A 129 -8.69 4.28 0.09
N ALA A 130 -8.24 3.85 -1.08
CA ALA A 130 -7.20 4.54 -1.85
C ALA A 130 -7.54 6.00 -2.14
N ALA A 131 -8.81 6.31 -2.40
CA ALA A 131 -9.30 7.65 -2.74
C ALA A 131 -9.42 8.60 -1.54
N ASP A 132 -9.49 8.08 -0.31
CA ASP A 132 -9.67 8.90 0.89
C ASP A 132 -8.40 9.70 1.19
N ASP A 133 -8.54 10.99 1.54
CA ASP A 133 -7.43 11.88 1.91
C ASP A 133 -7.03 11.74 3.38
N CYS A 134 -6.92 10.50 3.82
CA CYS A 134 -6.44 10.12 5.15
C CYS A 134 -5.77 8.76 5.11
N GLY A 135 -5.03 8.44 6.17
CA GLY A 135 -4.63 7.09 6.55
C GLY A 135 -5.39 6.61 7.78
N LEU A 136 -5.04 5.45 8.30
CA LEU A 136 -5.58 4.91 9.53
C LEU A 136 -4.44 4.50 10.47
N ARG A 137 -4.46 5.02 11.71
CA ARG A 137 -3.68 4.49 12.81
C ARG A 137 -4.51 3.41 13.51
N VAL A 138 -3.87 2.29 13.83
CA VAL A 138 -4.47 1.22 14.65
C VAL A 138 -3.52 0.91 15.79
N ASP A 139 -4.00 1.01 17.01
CA ASP A 139 -3.29 0.62 18.23
C ASP A 139 -3.78 -0.76 18.69
N MET A 140 -2.83 -1.65 18.99
CA MET A 140 -3.11 -3.04 19.33
C MET A 140 -2.44 -3.43 20.64
N GLY A 141 -3.07 -4.31 21.40
CA GLY A 141 -2.54 -4.78 22.68
C GLY A 141 -3.59 -5.39 23.60
N ALA A 142 -3.16 -5.81 24.78
CA ALA A 142 -4.02 -6.45 25.76
C ALA A 142 -5.23 -5.57 26.14
N GLY A 143 -6.41 -6.19 26.21
CA GLY A 143 -7.65 -5.49 26.53
C GLY A 143 -8.40 -4.89 25.35
N GLY A 144 -7.83 -4.97 24.13
CA GLY A 144 -8.50 -4.53 22.91
C GLY A 144 -9.63 -5.48 22.48
N GLU A 145 -10.55 -4.95 21.67
CA GLU A 145 -11.59 -5.74 21.00
C GLU A 145 -10.95 -6.69 19.97
N MET A 146 -11.41 -7.95 19.97
CA MET A 146 -10.82 -8.98 19.11
C MET A 146 -11.35 -8.87 17.68
N VAL A 147 -10.47 -8.61 16.75
CA VAL A 147 -10.74 -8.58 15.30
C VAL A 147 -10.15 -9.84 14.66
N LEU A 148 -10.99 -10.64 14.00
CA LEU A 148 -10.56 -11.83 13.26
C LEU A 148 -10.20 -11.43 11.83
N ALA A 149 -8.89 -11.32 11.53
CA ALA A 149 -8.41 -10.87 10.23
C ALA A 149 -7.62 -11.97 9.48
N PRO A 150 -7.75 -12.03 8.13
CA PRO A 150 -6.96 -12.91 7.28
C PRO A 150 -5.55 -12.32 7.06
N LEU A 151 -4.55 -12.80 7.79
CA LEU A 151 -3.16 -12.33 7.65
C LEU A 151 -2.43 -12.88 6.43
N SER A 152 -2.86 -14.03 5.93
CA SER A 152 -2.41 -14.62 4.67
C SER A 152 -3.46 -15.61 4.17
N PRO A 153 -3.38 -16.09 2.92
CA PRO A 153 -4.38 -17.02 2.37
C PRO A 153 -4.60 -18.23 3.28
N GLY A 154 -5.85 -18.39 3.75
CA GLY A 154 -6.24 -19.47 4.66
C GLY A 154 -5.79 -19.30 6.12
N LEU A 155 -5.05 -18.24 6.46
CA LEU A 155 -4.55 -18.00 7.81
C LEU A 155 -5.26 -16.83 8.47
N PHE A 156 -6.20 -17.13 9.36
CA PHE A 156 -6.88 -16.14 10.19
C PHE A 156 -6.23 -16.04 11.57
N ARG A 157 -6.19 -14.81 12.12
CA ARG A 157 -5.74 -14.55 13.49
C ARG A 157 -6.67 -13.55 14.17
N SER A 158 -6.89 -13.77 15.45
CA SER A 158 -7.59 -12.81 16.32
C SER A 158 -6.58 -11.80 16.84
N ILE A 159 -6.82 -10.52 16.58
CA ILE A 159 -5.92 -9.41 16.92
C ILE A 159 -6.65 -8.45 17.85
N PRO A 160 -6.10 -8.15 19.03
CA PRO A 160 -6.73 -7.22 19.97
C PRO A 160 -6.48 -5.78 19.52
N VAL A 161 -7.51 -5.11 19.00
CA VAL A 161 -7.50 -3.70 18.60
C VAL A 161 -7.99 -2.84 19.76
N ILE A 162 -7.15 -1.92 20.23
CA ILE A 162 -7.46 -1.00 21.33
C ILE A 162 -8.18 0.23 20.81
N ALA A 163 -7.68 0.79 19.70
CA ALA A 163 -8.23 2.02 19.13
C ALA A 163 -7.86 2.14 17.66
N THR A 164 -8.70 2.85 16.94
CA THR A 164 -8.42 3.34 15.57
C THR A 164 -8.56 4.85 15.51
N GLU A 165 -7.77 5.51 14.67
CA GLU A 165 -7.86 6.93 14.42
C GLU A 165 -7.53 7.23 12.96
N ARG A 166 -8.40 7.97 12.28
CA ARG A 166 -8.10 8.51 10.94
C ARG A 166 -7.02 9.57 11.06
N VAL A 167 -5.95 9.39 10.29
CA VAL A 167 -4.78 10.27 10.28
C VAL A 167 -4.87 11.14 9.03
N ALA A 168 -4.92 12.46 9.20
CA ALA A 168 -4.91 13.38 8.07
C ALA A 168 -3.58 13.27 7.29
N LEU A 169 -3.61 13.60 6.00
CA LEU A 169 -2.37 13.75 5.23
C LEU A 169 -1.45 14.76 5.92
N GLU A 170 -0.15 14.53 5.89
CA GLU A 170 0.91 15.30 6.54
C GLU A 170 0.92 15.24 8.09
N GLN A 171 -0.05 14.58 8.72
CA GLN A 171 -0.03 14.38 10.16
C GLN A 171 1.02 13.32 10.54
N ARG A 172 1.89 13.68 11.48
CA ARG A 172 2.93 12.78 12.00
C ARG A 172 2.37 11.87 13.09
N VAL A 173 2.63 10.58 12.98
CA VAL A 173 2.28 9.57 13.98
C VAL A 173 3.56 9.01 14.59
N GLN A 174 3.67 9.06 15.92
CA GLN A 174 4.85 8.57 16.64
C GLN A 174 4.80 7.04 16.83
N PHE A 175 5.95 6.41 16.58
CA PHE A 175 6.26 5.05 16.97
C PHE A 175 7.37 5.09 18.02
N SER A 176 7.17 4.45 19.18
CA SER A 176 8.12 4.45 20.29
C SER A 176 8.66 3.04 20.49
N GLY A 177 9.98 2.94 20.59
CA GLY A 177 10.68 1.70 20.91
C GLY A 177 10.45 1.21 22.37
N PRO A 178 10.93 0.01 22.73
CA PRO A 178 11.69 -0.88 21.86
C PRO A 178 10.83 -1.65 20.88
N GLY A 179 11.36 -1.94 19.68
CA GLY A 179 10.65 -2.75 18.71
C GLY A 179 11.26 -2.71 17.33
N VAL A 180 10.58 -3.37 16.38
CA VAL A 180 10.94 -3.38 14.96
C VAL A 180 9.82 -2.76 14.15
N ILE A 181 10.18 -1.89 13.21
CA ILE A 181 9.23 -1.37 12.22
C ILE A 181 9.33 -2.24 10.97
N ALA A 182 8.20 -2.80 10.59
CA ALA A 182 8.02 -3.47 9.30
C ALA A 182 7.29 -2.52 8.34
N LEU A 183 7.73 -2.52 7.08
CA LEU A 183 7.14 -1.74 5.99
C LEU A 183 6.76 -2.69 4.85
N ASP A 184 5.47 -2.74 4.51
CA ASP A 184 4.92 -3.62 3.47
C ASP A 184 5.35 -5.10 3.65
N GLY A 185 5.47 -5.56 4.90
CA GLY A 185 5.87 -6.91 5.27
C GLY A 185 7.36 -7.08 5.61
N ASP A 186 8.24 -6.20 5.14
CA ASP A 186 9.69 -6.28 5.40
C ASP A 186 10.06 -5.62 6.73
N ARG A 187 10.80 -6.33 7.60
CA ARG A 187 11.28 -5.82 8.89
C ARG A 187 12.63 -5.16 8.71
N ASP A 188 12.60 -3.84 8.46
CA ASP A 188 13.78 -3.10 8.03
C ASP A 188 14.46 -2.27 9.12
N HIS A 189 13.71 -1.82 10.14
CA HIS A 189 14.21 -0.85 11.12
C HIS A 189 13.96 -1.32 12.55
N ASP A 190 15.02 -1.31 13.38
CA ASP A 190 14.90 -1.48 14.83
C ASP A 190 14.82 -0.13 15.53
N LEU A 191 14.13 -0.09 16.67
CA LEU A 191 14.09 1.03 17.60
C LEU A 191 14.53 0.54 18.98
N ALA A 192 15.50 1.22 19.58
CA ALA A 192 15.86 1.03 20.98
C ALA A 192 14.77 1.61 21.92
N ALA A 193 14.83 1.32 23.22
CA ALA A 193 13.79 1.70 24.17
C ALA A 193 13.55 3.22 24.29
N ASP A 194 14.58 4.02 24.05
CA ASP A 194 14.56 5.49 24.10
C ASP A 194 14.44 6.14 22.71
N GLU A 195 14.36 5.34 21.66
CA GLU A 195 14.24 5.83 20.28
C GLU A 195 12.78 5.97 19.84
N MET A 196 12.58 6.92 18.94
CA MET A 196 11.31 7.21 18.31
C MET A 196 11.46 7.29 16.80
N ALA A 197 10.42 6.83 16.08
CA ALA A 197 10.26 7.07 14.66
C ALA A 197 8.95 7.83 14.41
N TRP A 198 8.86 8.47 13.27
CA TRP A 198 7.68 9.19 12.84
C TRP A 198 7.18 8.64 11.51
N VAL A 199 5.90 8.41 11.43
CA VAL A 199 5.22 7.94 10.22
C VAL A 199 4.24 9.01 9.76
N THR A 200 4.32 9.39 8.48
CA THR A 200 3.47 10.42 7.87
C THR A 200 2.85 9.87 6.61
N VAL A 201 1.55 10.00 6.45
CA VAL A 201 0.84 9.62 5.21
C VAL A 201 0.86 10.82 4.26
N ARG A 202 1.34 10.63 3.02
CA ARG A 202 1.34 11.66 1.97
C ARG A 202 0.73 11.11 0.69
N ARG A 203 0.16 12.00 -0.14
CA ARG A 203 -0.32 11.64 -1.49
C ARG A 203 0.67 12.11 -2.56
N ASP A 204 1.91 11.69 -2.40
CA ASP A 204 3.04 12.01 -3.29
C ASP A 204 3.69 10.76 -3.91
N GLY A 205 3.01 9.62 -3.84
CA GLY A 205 3.45 8.37 -4.45
C GLY A 205 3.25 8.34 -5.96
N PRO A 206 3.56 7.21 -6.60
CA PRO A 206 3.43 7.03 -8.04
C PRO A 206 1.98 7.25 -8.50
N ARG A 207 1.84 7.72 -9.74
CA ARG A 207 0.52 7.79 -10.38
C ARG A 207 0.16 6.42 -10.94
N VAL A 208 -0.82 5.76 -10.33
CA VAL A 208 -1.27 4.42 -10.73
C VAL A 208 -2.47 4.52 -11.65
N PHE A 209 -2.42 3.78 -12.77
CA PHE A 209 -3.52 3.69 -13.72
C PHE A 209 -4.68 2.84 -13.19
N ASP A 210 -5.91 3.33 -13.36
CA ASP A 210 -7.09 2.51 -13.37
C ASP A 210 -7.24 1.84 -14.75
N THR A 211 -6.76 0.62 -14.86
CA THR A 211 -6.78 -0.14 -16.12
C THR A 211 -8.20 -0.40 -16.61
N ASN A 212 -9.15 -0.65 -15.70
CA ASN A 212 -10.55 -0.89 -16.05
C ASN A 212 -11.21 0.38 -16.58
N ALA A 213 -11.02 1.52 -15.91
CA ALA A 213 -11.54 2.80 -16.39
C ALA A 213 -10.89 3.19 -17.72
N THR A 214 -9.59 2.98 -17.88
CA THR A 214 -8.86 3.26 -19.14
C THR A 214 -9.40 2.42 -20.29
N MET A 215 -9.66 1.14 -20.08
CA MET A 215 -10.24 0.28 -21.14
C MET A 215 -11.66 0.69 -21.50
N ARG A 216 -12.50 1.05 -20.53
CA ARG A 216 -13.86 1.59 -20.83
C ARG A 216 -13.78 2.88 -21.66
N TRP A 217 -12.88 3.78 -21.30
CA TRP A 217 -12.63 5.00 -22.08
C TRP A 217 -12.15 4.66 -23.50
N ALA A 218 -11.19 3.76 -23.66
CA ALA A 218 -10.64 3.38 -24.97
C ALA A 218 -11.72 2.80 -25.91
N VAL A 219 -12.68 2.04 -25.38
CA VAL A 219 -13.81 1.53 -26.15
C VAL A 219 -14.74 2.68 -26.55
N ALA A 220 -15.08 3.60 -25.64
CA ALA A 220 -15.96 4.73 -25.91
C ALA A 220 -15.42 5.66 -27.01
N GLU A 221 -14.08 5.85 -27.03
CA GLU A 221 -13.37 6.67 -28.04
C GLU A 221 -13.05 5.90 -29.34
N GLY A 222 -13.50 4.65 -29.48
CA GLY A 222 -13.26 3.85 -30.69
C GLY A 222 -11.79 3.44 -30.90
N MET A 223 -10.96 3.53 -29.86
CA MET A 223 -9.53 3.24 -29.93
C MET A 223 -9.23 1.77 -30.19
N MET A 224 -10.21 0.88 -29.96
CA MET A 224 -10.03 -0.57 -30.11
C MET A 224 -10.34 -1.07 -31.52
N SER A 225 -10.44 -0.17 -32.51
CA SER A 225 -10.60 -0.57 -33.92
C SER A 225 -9.24 -0.86 -34.58
N PRO A 226 -9.14 -1.85 -35.50
CA PRO A 226 -7.91 -2.10 -36.23
C PRO A 226 -7.37 -0.86 -36.99
N ARG A 227 -8.26 0.01 -37.45
CA ARG A 227 -7.87 1.26 -38.15
C ARG A 227 -7.14 2.23 -37.21
N THR A 228 -7.50 2.26 -35.95
CA THR A 228 -6.88 3.15 -34.94
C THR A 228 -5.60 2.54 -34.36
N LEU A 229 -5.59 1.22 -34.12
CA LEU A 229 -4.45 0.56 -33.48
C LEU A 229 -3.24 0.42 -34.41
N TYR A 230 -3.45 0.31 -35.73
CA TYR A 230 -2.39 0.13 -36.73
C TYR A 230 -2.10 1.38 -37.57
N ALA A 231 -2.76 2.51 -37.29
CA ALA A 231 -2.44 3.82 -37.83
C ALA A 231 -1.27 4.45 -37.10
#